data_3a864cb61053cf7769de3277b02a3ade
#
_entry.id   3a864cb61053cf7769de3277b02a3ade
#
_cell.length_a   1.000
_cell.length_b   1.000
_cell.length_c   1.000
_cell.angle_alpha   90.00
_cell.angle_beta   90.00
_cell.angle_gamma   90.00
#
_symmetry.space_group_name_H-M   'P 1'
#
loop_
_entity.id
_entity.type
_entity.pdbx_description
1 polymer ?
#
loop_
_entity_poly.entity_id
_entity_poly.type
_entity_poly.pdbx_seq_one_letter_code
_entity_poly.pdbx_strand_id
1 'polypeptide(L)'
;MLIALDRLDEAEELLLRTVRAAETLGDRDSGSRALEGLGMIASRRGRFERAVELLEEALERAGGDADPDERFELYRELARLHGEGTNLPRSIEILERCLTGMRARPERDAIKLVGYTVFLSYAYADMGDYGHATAVLTEALREDAEEIDGATRSTAYRALARLYAATGQTQIAVDYARRAVEVANEASNEWDQANAHLLLAHILLDDSQADEAGRELVAARRAYGDRMSGMDEGFVRVEEARRSLQQGDPEGAADLAREAIELLGNLSVPGQLGESYLVLARSYDETGSADRAEKAYATAIDALKRQNGWHCELGRAYRWYGKFLRKAGRTEAAMEAFEQAADLAPSNHDRADGGA
;
A
#
# COMPACT_ATOMS: atom_id res chain seq x y z
N MET A 1 -26.39 1.89 -0.35
CA MET A 1 -26.96 1.41 0.92
C MET A 1 -26.84 -0.11 1.10
N LEU A 2 -27.40 -0.99 0.22
CA LEU A 2 -27.31 -2.46 0.38
C LEU A 2 -25.88 -3.00 0.38
N ILE A 3 -25.02 -2.48 -0.48
CA ILE A 3 -23.58 -2.85 -0.53
C ILE A 3 -22.87 -2.51 0.79
N ALA A 4 -23.20 -1.37 1.38
CA ALA A 4 -22.63 -0.94 2.67
C ALA A 4 -23.15 -1.77 3.87
N LEU A 5 -24.30 -2.44 3.72
CA LEU A 5 -24.89 -3.33 4.71
C LEU A 5 -24.54 -4.81 4.49
N ASP A 6 -23.61 -5.09 3.59
CA ASP A 6 -23.16 -6.43 3.19
C ASP A 6 -24.25 -7.37 2.64
N ARG A 7 -25.38 -6.78 2.15
CA ARG A 7 -26.48 -7.51 1.49
C ARG A 7 -26.18 -7.61 -0.02
N LEU A 8 -25.08 -8.24 -0.35
CA LEU A 8 -24.50 -8.22 -1.71
C LEU A 8 -25.39 -8.91 -2.75
N ASP A 9 -26.07 -10.01 -2.40
CA ASP A 9 -26.92 -10.76 -3.35
C ASP A 9 -28.16 -9.95 -3.75
N GLU A 10 -28.80 -9.31 -2.80
CA GLU A 10 -29.96 -8.44 -3.06
C GLU A 10 -29.56 -7.19 -3.85
N ALA A 11 -28.37 -6.63 -3.56
CA ALA A 11 -27.84 -5.50 -4.29
C ALA A 11 -27.57 -5.90 -5.76
N GLU A 12 -26.94 -7.06 -5.98
CA GLU A 12 -26.63 -7.56 -7.32
C GLU A 12 -27.90 -7.77 -8.16
N GLU A 13 -28.95 -8.41 -7.60
CA GLU A 13 -30.22 -8.61 -8.31
C GLU A 13 -30.88 -7.29 -8.71
N LEU A 14 -30.91 -6.31 -7.78
CA LEU A 14 -31.47 -4.99 -8.05
C LEU A 14 -30.69 -4.26 -9.14
N LEU A 15 -29.37 -4.27 -9.08
CA LEU A 15 -28.51 -3.60 -10.05
C LEU A 15 -28.61 -4.22 -11.43
N LEU A 16 -28.68 -5.57 -11.54
CA LEU A 16 -28.92 -6.26 -12.82
C LEU A 16 -30.26 -5.88 -13.46
N ARG A 17 -31.29 -5.69 -12.64
CA ARG A 17 -32.60 -5.19 -13.12
C ARG A 17 -32.49 -3.74 -13.60
N THR A 18 -31.72 -2.91 -12.88
CA THR A 18 -31.49 -1.51 -13.26
C THR A 18 -30.74 -1.41 -14.58
N VAL A 19 -29.70 -2.22 -14.81
CA VAL A 19 -28.98 -2.26 -16.10
C VAL A 19 -29.93 -2.56 -17.25
N ARG A 20 -30.77 -3.59 -17.13
CA ARG A 20 -31.75 -3.97 -18.18
C ARG A 20 -32.79 -2.89 -18.44
N ALA A 21 -33.28 -2.24 -17.38
CA ALA A 21 -34.26 -1.14 -17.52
C ALA A 21 -33.61 0.07 -18.21
N ALA A 22 -32.39 0.43 -17.81
CA ALA A 22 -31.64 1.52 -18.39
C ALA A 22 -31.35 1.29 -19.89
N GLU A 23 -31.02 0.07 -20.29
CA GLU A 23 -30.84 -0.30 -21.68
C GLU A 23 -32.14 -0.12 -22.50
N THR A 24 -33.29 -0.54 -21.93
CA THR A 24 -34.58 -0.40 -22.59
C THR A 24 -35.00 1.06 -22.76
N LEU A 25 -34.63 1.91 -21.79
CA LEU A 25 -35.00 3.33 -21.76
C LEU A 25 -33.96 4.24 -22.43
N GLY A 26 -32.81 3.72 -22.80
CA GLY A 26 -31.70 4.51 -23.32
C GLY A 26 -31.04 5.43 -22.26
N ASP A 27 -31.23 5.13 -20.96
CA ASP A 27 -30.69 5.89 -19.83
C ASP A 27 -29.25 5.43 -19.52
N ARG A 28 -28.31 6.10 -20.18
CA ARG A 28 -26.87 5.77 -20.07
C ARG A 28 -26.33 5.98 -18.68
N ASP A 29 -26.75 7.02 -17.95
CA ASP A 29 -26.21 7.35 -16.63
C ASP A 29 -26.64 6.31 -15.59
N SER A 30 -27.94 5.98 -15.53
CA SER A 30 -28.44 4.94 -14.61
C SER A 30 -27.82 3.57 -14.93
N GLY A 31 -27.61 3.25 -16.21
CA GLY A 31 -26.93 2.03 -16.63
C GLY A 31 -25.48 1.97 -16.17
N SER A 32 -24.75 3.07 -16.34
CA SER A 32 -23.36 3.21 -15.89
C SER A 32 -23.24 3.07 -14.37
N ARG A 33 -24.07 3.77 -13.59
CA ARG A 33 -24.07 3.67 -12.11
C ARG A 33 -24.44 2.28 -11.61
N ALA A 34 -25.31 1.58 -12.30
CA ALA A 34 -25.66 0.20 -11.96
C ALA A 34 -24.49 -0.77 -12.23
N LEU A 35 -23.79 -0.60 -13.35
CA LEU A 35 -22.58 -1.37 -13.66
C LEU A 35 -21.44 -1.10 -12.66
N GLU A 36 -21.24 0.17 -12.26
CA GLU A 36 -20.31 0.55 -11.19
C GLU A 36 -20.61 -0.24 -9.90
N GLY A 37 -21.86 -0.25 -9.47
CA GLY A 37 -22.29 -1.04 -8.30
C GLY A 37 -22.02 -2.54 -8.45
N LEU A 38 -22.26 -3.13 -9.62
CA LEU A 38 -21.96 -4.53 -9.92
C LEU A 38 -20.45 -4.80 -9.88
N GLY A 39 -19.64 -3.89 -10.42
CA GLY A 39 -18.18 -3.96 -10.37
C GLY A 39 -17.66 -3.94 -8.93
N MET A 40 -18.19 -3.05 -8.08
CA MET A 40 -17.85 -3.00 -6.66
C MET A 40 -18.22 -4.31 -5.91
N ILE A 41 -19.36 -4.91 -6.23
CA ILE A 41 -19.75 -6.23 -5.67
C ILE A 41 -18.79 -7.31 -6.13
N ALA A 42 -18.44 -7.35 -7.42
CA ALA A 42 -17.50 -8.32 -7.97
C ALA A 42 -16.13 -8.21 -7.31
N SER A 43 -15.62 -6.99 -7.13
CA SER A 43 -14.38 -6.71 -6.42
C SER A 43 -14.40 -7.23 -4.98
N ARG A 44 -15.44 -6.93 -4.20
CA ARG A 44 -15.60 -7.42 -2.82
C ARG A 44 -15.63 -8.95 -2.72
N ARG A 45 -16.11 -9.63 -3.76
CA ARG A 45 -16.13 -11.10 -3.85
C ARG A 45 -14.83 -11.70 -4.37
N GLY A 46 -13.80 -10.88 -4.60
CA GLY A 46 -12.51 -11.32 -5.16
C GLY A 46 -12.57 -11.72 -6.63
N ARG A 47 -13.62 -11.35 -7.36
CA ARG A 47 -13.78 -11.61 -8.81
C ARG A 47 -13.19 -10.43 -9.59
N PHE A 48 -11.87 -10.23 -9.47
CA PHE A 48 -11.20 -9.01 -9.91
C PHE A 48 -11.30 -8.77 -11.43
N GLU A 49 -11.11 -9.79 -12.26
CA GLU A 49 -11.26 -9.67 -13.72
C GLU A 49 -12.69 -9.20 -14.09
N ARG A 50 -13.70 -9.81 -13.46
CA ARG A 50 -15.09 -9.40 -13.69
C ARG A 50 -15.39 -7.99 -13.18
N ALA A 51 -14.76 -7.57 -12.08
CA ALA A 51 -14.86 -6.22 -11.58
C ALA A 51 -14.31 -5.21 -12.59
N VAL A 52 -13.12 -5.46 -13.14
CA VAL A 52 -12.51 -4.61 -14.18
C VAL A 52 -13.43 -4.49 -15.39
N GLU A 53 -13.92 -5.60 -15.95
CA GLU A 53 -14.84 -5.59 -17.09
C GLU A 53 -16.07 -4.69 -16.85
N LEU A 54 -16.71 -4.86 -15.69
CA LEU A 54 -17.93 -4.11 -15.34
C LEU A 54 -17.65 -2.62 -15.12
N LEU A 55 -16.53 -2.28 -14.50
CA LEU A 55 -16.16 -0.90 -14.24
C LEU A 55 -15.67 -0.17 -15.51
N GLU A 56 -14.94 -0.85 -16.41
CA GLU A 56 -14.59 -0.29 -17.72
C GLU A 56 -15.85 -0.06 -18.58
N GLU A 57 -16.77 -1.01 -18.58
CA GLU A 57 -18.06 -0.83 -19.26
C GLU A 57 -18.86 0.33 -18.66
N ALA A 58 -18.85 0.49 -17.32
CA ALA A 58 -19.46 1.62 -16.66
C ALA A 58 -18.85 2.95 -17.13
N LEU A 59 -17.52 3.01 -17.25
CA LEU A 59 -16.81 4.20 -17.72
C LEU A 59 -17.11 4.52 -19.19
N GLU A 60 -17.18 3.51 -20.05
CA GLU A 60 -17.57 3.69 -21.45
C GLU A 60 -19.00 4.21 -21.60
N ARG A 61 -19.95 3.65 -20.84
CA ARG A 61 -21.35 4.09 -20.86
C ARG A 61 -21.54 5.50 -20.32
N ALA A 62 -20.77 5.89 -19.30
CA ALA A 62 -20.77 7.24 -18.77
C ALA A 62 -20.32 8.29 -19.81
N GLY A 63 -19.55 7.84 -20.81
CA GLY A 63 -18.95 8.71 -21.83
C GLY A 63 -17.65 9.35 -21.35
N GLY A 64 -16.84 9.84 -22.31
CA GLY A 64 -15.52 10.42 -22.02
C GLY A 64 -15.54 11.68 -21.17
N ASP A 65 -16.72 12.32 -21.04
CA ASP A 65 -16.95 13.55 -20.28
C ASP A 65 -17.60 13.30 -18.91
N ALA A 66 -17.63 12.03 -18.45
CA ALA A 66 -18.14 11.71 -17.13
C ALA A 66 -17.35 12.48 -16.07
N ASP A 67 -18.10 13.17 -15.19
CA ASP A 67 -17.51 13.99 -14.13
C ASP A 67 -16.65 13.14 -13.18
N PRO A 68 -15.33 13.38 -13.11
CA PRO A 68 -14.45 12.63 -12.21
C PRO A 68 -14.85 12.71 -10.74
N ASP A 69 -15.40 13.85 -10.29
CA ASP A 69 -15.87 14.02 -8.92
C ASP A 69 -17.10 13.16 -8.62
N GLU A 70 -18.02 13.07 -9.57
CA GLU A 70 -19.21 12.22 -9.42
C GLU A 70 -18.87 10.71 -9.51
N ARG A 71 -17.74 10.38 -10.14
CA ARG A 71 -17.29 9.02 -10.41
C ARG A 71 -16.01 8.67 -9.63
N PHE A 72 -15.76 9.40 -8.55
CA PHE A 72 -14.55 9.21 -7.72
C PHE A 72 -14.31 7.73 -7.37
N GLU A 73 -15.31 7.03 -6.86
CA GLU A 73 -15.18 5.62 -6.46
C GLU A 73 -14.91 4.70 -7.65
N LEU A 74 -15.51 4.95 -8.80
CA LEU A 74 -15.28 4.19 -10.04
C LEU A 74 -13.81 4.30 -10.48
N TYR A 75 -13.28 5.53 -10.60
CA TYR A 75 -11.91 5.75 -11.02
C TYR A 75 -10.91 5.18 -10.01
N ARG A 76 -11.16 5.39 -8.72
CA ARG A 76 -10.33 4.87 -7.64
C ARG A 76 -10.25 3.35 -7.67
N GLU A 77 -11.39 2.68 -7.82
CA GLU A 77 -11.45 1.22 -7.81
C GLU A 77 -10.83 0.61 -9.08
N LEU A 78 -11.06 1.20 -10.25
CA LEU A 78 -10.39 0.79 -11.48
C LEU A 78 -8.86 0.94 -11.40
N ALA A 79 -8.38 2.08 -10.91
CA ALA A 79 -6.96 2.30 -10.74
C ALA A 79 -6.34 1.28 -9.79
N ARG A 80 -7.01 0.97 -8.66
CA ARG A 80 -6.58 -0.05 -7.72
C ARG A 80 -6.53 -1.44 -8.37
N LEU A 81 -7.60 -1.85 -9.06
CA LEU A 81 -7.68 -3.17 -9.70
C LEU A 81 -6.62 -3.35 -10.79
N HIS A 82 -6.39 -2.34 -11.62
CA HIS A 82 -5.34 -2.37 -12.63
C HIS A 82 -3.95 -2.40 -12.00
N GLY A 83 -3.74 -1.67 -10.90
CA GLY A 83 -2.50 -1.70 -10.13
C GLY A 83 -2.21 -3.10 -9.57
N GLU A 84 -3.17 -3.70 -8.88
CA GLU A 84 -3.06 -5.05 -8.33
C GLU A 84 -2.96 -6.14 -9.41
N GLY A 85 -3.66 -5.96 -10.55
CA GLY A 85 -3.67 -6.88 -11.68
C GLY A 85 -2.47 -6.75 -12.65
N THR A 86 -1.42 -6.00 -12.29
CA THR A 86 -0.19 -5.78 -13.09
C THR A 86 -0.38 -4.93 -14.36
N ASN A 87 -1.49 -4.23 -14.54
CA ASN A 87 -1.68 -3.27 -15.61
C ASN A 87 -1.45 -1.82 -15.13
N LEU A 88 -0.27 -1.58 -14.56
CA LEU A 88 0.13 -0.28 -14.01
C LEU A 88 0.01 0.88 -15.02
N PRO A 89 0.39 0.73 -16.31
CA PRO A 89 0.19 1.80 -17.29
C PRO A 89 -1.27 2.24 -17.40
N ARG A 90 -2.22 1.30 -17.34
CA ARG A 90 -3.65 1.62 -17.40
C ARG A 90 -4.12 2.31 -16.12
N SER A 91 -3.62 1.90 -14.98
CA SER A 91 -3.89 2.57 -13.69
C SER A 91 -3.44 4.04 -13.74
N ILE A 92 -2.23 4.29 -14.22
CA ILE A 92 -1.68 5.65 -14.36
C ILE A 92 -2.53 6.48 -15.33
N GLU A 93 -2.83 5.96 -16.53
CA GLU A 93 -3.66 6.65 -17.53
C GLU A 93 -5.02 7.08 -16.95
N ILE A 94 -5.69 6.19 -16.21
CA ILE A 94 -6.98 6.47 -15.57
C ILE A 94 -6.84 7.60 -14.54
N LEU A 95 -5.82 7.54 -13.68
CA LEU A 95 -5.58 8.54 -12.63
C LEU A 95 -5.19 9.90 -13.21
N GLU A 96 -4.31 9.95 -14.21
CA GLU A 96 -3.90 11.18 -14.88
C GLU A 96 -5.08 11.85 -15.60
N ARG A 97 -5.90 11.07 -16.30
CA ARG A 97 -7.12 11.57 -16.94
C ARG A 97 -8.08 12.17 -15.91
N CYS A 98 -8.28 11.48 -14.79
CA CYS A 98 -9.12 11.95 -13.70
C CYS A 98 -8.59 13.26 -13.12
N LEU A 99 -7.32 13.33 -12.78
CA LEU A 99 -6.67 14.54 -12.22
C LEU A 99 -6.72 15.72 -13.19
N THR A 100 -6.50 15.47 -14.48
CA THR A 100 -6.60 16.51 -15.53
C THR A 100 -8.00 17.10 -15.59
N GLY A 101 -9.04 16.24 -15.56
CA GLY A 101 -10.43 16.70 -15.58
C GLY A 101 -10.80 17.50 -14.33
N MET A 102 -10.34 17.07 -13.15
CA MET A 102 -10.60 17.78 -11.89
C MET A 102 -9.89 19.13 -11.81
N ARG A 103 -8.62 19.21 -12.24
CA ARG A 103 -7.84 20.47 -12.25
C ARG A 103 -8.40 21.53 -13.20
N ALA A 104 -9.08 21.12 -14.27
CA ALA A 104 -9.68 22.05 -15.24
C ALA A 104 -10.90 22.81 -14.71
N ARG A 105 -11.39 22.50 -13.51
CA ARG A 105 -12.60 23.07 -12.93
C ARG A 105 -12.31 24.32 -12.11
N PRO A 106 -13.23 25.31 -12.13
CA PRO A 106 -13.14 26.50 -11.28
C PRO A 106 -13.26 26.17 -9.78
N GLU A 107 -14.17 25.25 -9.44
CA GLU A 107 -14.40 24.75 -8.08
C GLU A 107 -13.87 23.32 -7.99
N ARG A 108 -12.62 23.18 -7.59
CA ARG A 108 -11.95 21.89 -7.44
C ARG A 108 -12.00 21.41 -5.99
N ASP A 109 -12.18 20.11 -5.80
CA ASP A 109 -12.08 19.47 -4.50
C ASP A 109 -10.61 19.09 -4.23
N ALA A 110 -9.90 19.91 -3.47
CA ALA A 110 -8.48 19.72 -3.14
C ALA A 110 -8.24 18.39 -2.38
N ILE A 111 -9.17 17.98 -1.52
CA ILE A 111 -9.07 16.73 -0.76
C ILE A 111 -9.05 15.55 -1.73
N LYS A 112 -9.97 15.50 -2.68
CA LYS A 112 -10.00 14.46 -3.71
C LYS A 112 -8.79 14.53 -4.64
N LEU A 113 -8.38 15.72 -5.07
CA LEU A 113 -7.20 15.91 -5.91
C LEU A 113 -5.95 15.29 -5.26
N VAL A 114 -5.68 15.65 -4.01
CA VAL A 114 -4.54 15.07 -3.28
C VAL A 114 -4.73 13.57 -3.08
N GLY A 115 -5.95 13.10 -2.77
CA GLY A 115 -6.26 11.68 -2.66
C GLY A 115 -5.91 10.88 -3.94
N TYR A 116 -6.34 11.35 -5.12
CA TYR A 116 -5.96 10.73 -6.40
C TYR A 116 -4.46 10.81 -6.68
N THR A 117 -3.83 11.92 -6.31
CA THR A 117 -2.39 12.08 -6.49
C THR A 117 -1.60 11.10 -5.62
N VAL A 118 -2.08 10.77 -4.42
CA VAL A 118 -1.50 9.70 -3.60
C VAL A 118 -1.56 8.35 -4.33
N PHE A 119 -2.71 7.98 -4.92
CA PHE A 119 -2.81 6.74 -5.71
C PHE A 119 -1.91 6.76 -6.94
N LEU A 120 -1.85 7.88 -7.65
CA LEU A 120 -0.97 8.05 -8.81
C LEU A 120 0.51 7.88 -8.41
N SER A 121 0.90 8.46 -7.27
CA SER A 121 2.27 8.33 -6.75
C SER A 121 2.63 6.87 -6.44
N TYR A 122 1.72 6.10 -5.89
CA TYR A 122 1.94 4.66 -5.69
C TYR A 122 2.04 3.90 -7.01
N ALA A 123 1.19 4.20 -8.00
CA ALA A 123 1.25 3.54 -9.29
C ALA A 123 2.58 3.82 -10.04
N TYR A 124 3.11 5.05 -9.96
CA TYR A 124 4.44 5.36 -10.47
C TYR A 124 5.55 4.64 -9.70
N ALA A 125 5.46 4.58 -8.37
CA ALA A 125 6.42 3.85 -7.55
C ALA A 125 6.45 2.35 -7.86
N ASP A 126 5.27 1.75 -8.11
CA ASP A 126 5.13 0.35 -8.51
C ASP A 126 5.73 0.07 -9.90
N MET A 127 5.80 1.08 -10.76
CA MET A 127 6.56 1.01 -12.02
C MET A 127 8.08 1.26 -11.83
N GLY A 128 8.53 1.58 -10.63
CA GLY A 128 9.91 1.96 -10.34
C GLY A 128 10.24 3.42 -10.61
N ASP A 129 9.27 4.24 -11.00
CA ASP A 129 9.46 5.66 -11.31
C ASP A 129 9.21 6.52 -10.05
N TYR A 130 10.14 6.42 -9.11
CA TYR A 130 10.07 7.16 -7.84
C TYR A 130 10.22 8.68 -8.02
N GLY A 131 10.90 9.12 -9.09
CA GLY A 131 11.05 10.53 -9.44
C GLY A 131 9.69 11.17 -9.71
N HIS A 132 8.92 10.63 -10.65
CA HIS A 132 7.57 11.11 -10.93
C HIS A 132 6.64 10.93 -9.73
N ALA A 133 6.71 9.80 -9.02
CA ALA A 133 5.92 9.55 -7.82
C ALA A 133 6.07 10.67 -6.77
N THR A 134 7.30 11.07 -6.49
CA THR A 134 7.63 12.13 -5.51
C THR A 134 7.22 13.51 -6.02
N ALA A 135 7.49 13.79 -7.29
CA ALA A 135 7.21 15.09 -7.90
C ALA A 135 5.72 15.42 -7.91
N VAL A 136 4.87 14.49 -8.39
CA VAL A 136 3.41 14.73 -8.48
C VAL A 136 2.79 14.98 -7.11
N LEU A 137 3.26 14.25 -6.08
CA LEU A 137 2.71 14.39 -4.73
C LEU A 137 3.21 15.65 -4.01
N THR A 138 4.47 16.01 -4.20
CA THR A 138 5.05 17.25 -3.65
C THR A 138 4.38 18.46 -4.26
N GLU A 139 4.12 18.45 -5.57
CA GLU A 139 3.43 19.52 -6.28
C GLU A 139 2.00 19.69 -5.78
N ALA A 140 1.24 18.59 -5.65
CA ALA A 140 -0.13 18.65 -5.13
C ALA A 140 -0.18 19.21 -3.71
N LEU A 141 0.73 18.82 -2.84
CA LEU A 141 0.83 19.37 -1.49
C LEU A 141 1.19 20.85 -1.48
N ARG A 142 2.01 21.31 -2.43
CA ARG A 142 2.36 22.75 -2.56
C ARG A 142 1.20 23.58 -3.06
N GLU A 143 0.43 23.09 -4.03
CA GLU A 143 -0.69 23.79 -4.63
C GLU A 143 -1.91 23.90 -3.72
N ASP A 144 -2.22 22.81 -3.01
CA ASP A 144 -3.47 22.64 -2.27
C ASP A 144 -3.28 22.67 -0.73
N ALA A 145 -2.11 23.12 -0.26
CA ALA A 145 -1.71 23.02 1.17
C ALA A 145 -2.71 23.66 2.16
N GLU A 146 -3.38 24.73 1.77
CA GLU A 146 -4.32 25.47 2.62
C GLU A 146 -5.76 24.94 2.53
N GLU A 147 -6.07 24.16 1.47
CA GLU A 147 -7.42 23.69 1.16
C GLU A 147 -7.70 22.26 1.65
N ILE A 148 -6.65 21.49 1.99
CA ILE A 148 -6.77 20.10 2.46
C ILE A 148 -6.88 20.01 3.97
N ASP A 149 -7.65 19.04 4.45
CA ASP A 149 -7.76 18.74 5.87
C ASP A 149 -6.51 18.01 6.42
N GLY A 150 -6.42 17.89 7.74
CA GLY A 150 -5.30 17.21 8.40
C GLY A 150 -5.17 15.73 8.03
N ALA A 151 -6.28 15.02 7.84
CA ALA A 151 -6.25 13.60 7.50
C ALA A 151 -5.67 13.37 6.09
N THR A 152 -6.08 14.18 5.12
CA THR A 152 -5.53 14.16 3.75
C THR A 152 -4.04 14.51 3.75
N ARG A 153 -3.65 15.53 4.50
CA ARG A 153 -2.25 15.97 4.62
C ARG A 153 -1.38 14.89 5.28
N SER A 154 -1.85 14.27 6.36
CA SER A 154 -1.16 13.14 7.01
C SER A 154 -0.98 11.97 6.04
N THR A 155 -2.02 11.63 5.27
CA THR A 155 -1.95 10.56 4.26
C THR A 155 -0.91 10.86 3.18
N ALA A 156 -0.86 12.09 2.67
CA ALA A 156 0.12 12.50 1.68
C ALA A 156 1.56 12.50 2.24
N TYR A 157 1.77 12.96 3.48
CA TYR A 157 3.08 12.87 4.13
C TYR A 157 3.51 11.42 4.38
N ARG A 158 2.59 10.52 4.74
CA ARG A 158 2.89 9.08 4.85
C ARG A 158 3.30 8.48 3.50
N ALA A 159 2.66 8.90 2.41
CA ALA A 159 3.04 8.46 1.06
C ALA A 159 4.45 8.95 0.69
N LEU A 160 4.78 10.23 0.91
CA LEU A 160 6.13 10.76 0.70
C LEU A 160 7.17 10.04 1.55
N ALA A 161 6.86 9.78 2.82
CA ALA A 161 7.77 9.03 3.70
C ALA A 161 8.09 7.64 3.14
N ARG A 162 7.11 6.92 2.61
CA ARG A 162 7.32 5.62 1.95
C ARG A 162 8.19 5.73 0.69
N LEU A 163 7.93 6.73 -0.16
CA LEU A 163 8.68 6.96 -1.40
C LEU A 163 10.16 7.27 -1.12
N TYR A 164 10.43 8.14 -0.14
CA TYR A 164 11.80 8.46 0.26
C TYR A 164 12.50 7.28 0.95
N ALA A 165 11.78 6.49 1.74
CA ALA A 165 12.32 5.26 2.32
C ALA A 165 12.69 4.24 1.22
N ALA A 166 11.82 4.07 0.20
CA ALA A 166 12.05 3.17 -0.92
C ALA A 166 13.31 3.56 -1.73
N THR A 167 13.61 4.85 -1.87
CA THR A 167 14.82 5.34 -2.56
C THR A 167 16.06 5.42 -1.65
N GLY A 168 15.95 4.98 -0.39
CA GLY A 168 17.05 4.97 0.58
C GLY A 168 17.38 6.35 1.16
N GLN A 169 16.52 7.34 0.97
CA GLN A 169 16.64 8.69 1.56
C GLN A 169 16.03 8.71 2.96
N THR A 170 16.58 7.88 3.85
CA THR A 170 15.97 7.52 5.15
C THR A 170 15.72 8.74 6.03
N GLN A 171 16.63 9.73 6.06
CA GLN A 171 16.44 10.92 6.92
C GLN A 171 15.23 11.74 6.47
N ILE A 172 15.05 11.92 5.15
CA ILE A 172 13.89 12.63 4.59
C ILE A 172 12.60 11.84 4.85
N ALA A 173 12.68 10.52 4.75
CA ALA A 173 11.56 9.64 5.08
C ALA A 173 11.12 9.79 6.54
N VAL A 174 12.06 9.81 7.48
CA VAL A 174 11.79 10.05 8.91
C VAL A 174 11.14 11.42 9.13
N ASP A 175 11.64 12.47 8.48
CA ASP A 175 11.09 13.82 8.62
C ASP A 175 9.65 13.90 8.13
N TYR A 176 9.31 13.31 6.97
CA TYR A 176 7.93 13.24 6.50
C TYR A 176 7.04 12.36 7.38
N ALA A 177 7.55 11.23 7.88
CA ALA A 177 6.80 10.39 8.80
C ALA A 177 6.48 11.10 10.12
N ARG A 178 7.42 11.89 10.67
CA ARG A 178 7.17 12.73 11.84
C ARG A 178 6.12 13.82 11.58
N ARG A 179 6.18 14.51 10.43
CA ARG A 179 5.14 15.46 10.01
C ARG A 179 3.77 14.80 9.90
N ALA A 180 3.70 13.57 9.37
CA ALA A 180 2.46 12.82 9.33
C ALA A 180 1.88 12.57 10.72
N VAL A 181 2.73 12.19 11.69
CA VAL A 181 2.33 12.01 13.10
C VAL A 181 1.84 13.31 13.72
N GLU A 182 2.56 14.43 13.54
CA GLU A 182 2.16 15.75 14.06
C GLU A 182 0.76 16.12 13.57
N VAL A 183 0.53 16.06 12.26
CA VAL A 183 -0.75 16.43 11.65
C VAL A 183 -1.87 15.47 12.06
N ALA A 184 -1.61 14.17 12.14
CA ALA A 184 -2.60 13.18 12.58
C ALA A 184 -3.01 13.43 14.03
N ASN A 185 -2.08 13.80 14.90
CA ASN A 185 -2.37 14.12 16.30
C ASN A 185 -3.24 15.37 16.43
N GLU A 186 -3.03 16.39 15.60
CA GLU A 186 -3.87 17.60 15.57
C GLU A 186 -5.29 17.31 15.04
N ALA A 187 -5.42 16.43 14.05
CA ALA A 187 -6.69 16.09 13.42
C ALA A 187 -7.61 15.20 14.28
N SER A 188 -7.13 14.69 15.41
CA SER A 188 -7.88 13.85 16.37
C SER A 188 -8.52 12.59 15.75
N ASN A 189 -7.97 12.06 14.65
CA ASN A 189 -8.38 10.82 14.02
C ASN A 189 -7.51 9.68 14.51
N GLU A 190 -8.00 8.89 15.45
CA GLU A 190 -7.26 7.83 16.14
C GLU A 190 -6.71 6.77 15.17
N TRP A 191 -7.47 6.40 14.13
CA TRP A 191 -7.01 5.45 13.12
C TRP A 191 -5.83 6.01 12.29
N ASP A 192 -5.90 7.29 11.92
CA ASP A 192 -4.85 7.95 11.15
C ASP A 192 -3.58 8.15 12.02
N GLN A 193 -3.77 8.51 13.30
CA GLN A 193 -2.68 8.57 14.28
C GLN A 193 -1.96 7.23 14.40
N ALA A 194 -2.72 6.14 14.57
CA ALA A 194 -2.16 4.81 14.70
C ALA A 194 -1.30 4.42 13.48
N ASN A 195 -1.83 4.66 12.27
CA ASN A 195 -1.10 4.37 11.03
C ASN A 195 0.13 5.26 10.82
N ALA A 196 0.07 6.53 11.23
CA ALA A 196 1.22 7.43 11.14
C ALA A 196 2.34 6.99 12.10
N HIS A 197 2.02 6.65 13.34
CA HIS A 197 2.96 6.11 14.31
C HIS A 197 3.56 4.76 13.87
N LEU A 198 2.73 3.87 13.31
CA LEU A 198 3.19 2.57 12.80
C LEU A 198 4.17 2.72 11.62
N LEU A 199 3.90 3.63 10.69
CA LEU A 199 4.82 3.93 9.59
C LEU A 199 6.13 4.55 10.09
N LEU A 200 6.06 5.49 11.04
CA LEU A 200 7.28 6.07 11.62
C LEU A 200 8.11 4.99 12.30
N ALA A 201 7.49 4.08 13.07
CA ALA A 201 8.19 2.95 13.67
C ALA A 201 8.87 2.06 12.62
N HIS A 202 8.18 1.75 11.51
CA HIS A 202 8.72 0.98 10.39
C HIS A 202 10.00 1.61 9.82
N ILE A 203 9.95 2.92 9.51
CA ILE A 203 11.08 3.66 8.93
C ILE A 203 12.24 3.77 9.94
N LEU A 204 11.95 4.00 11.21
CA LEU A 204 12.95 4.04 12.27
C LEU A 204 13.67 2.68 12.44
N LEU A 205 12.96 1.56 12.26
CA LEU A 205 13.57 0.24 12.27
C LEU A 205 14.46 0.02 11.05
N ASP A 206 14.12 0.56 9.88
CA ASP A 206 15.01 0.54 8.73
C ASP A 206 16.30 1.37 8.98
N ASP A 207 16.21 2.42 9.78
CA ASP A 207 17.34 3.25 10.24
C ASP A 207 18.03 2.72 11.52
N SER A 208 17.70 1.50 11.94
CA SER A 208 18.28 0.87 13.14
C SER A 208 18.02 1.61 14.47
N GLN A 209 16.98 2.42 14.54
CA GLN A 209 16.59 3.20 15.72
C GLN A 209 15.52 2.45 16.56
N ALA A 210 15.85 1.26 17.05
CA ALA A 210 14.92 0.33 17.72
C ALA A 210 14.24 0.92 18.98
N ASP A 211 14.91 1.80 19.71
CA ASP A 211 14.34 2.39 20.94
C ASP A 211 13.28 3.44 20.63
N GLU A 212 13.52 4.29 19.64
CA GLU A 212 12.53 5.27 19.18
C GLU A 212 11.34 4.56 18.53
N ALA A 213 11.59 3.59 17.65
CA ALA A 213 10.56 2.75 17.06
C ALA A 213 9.66 2.09 18.11
N GLY A 214 10.24 1.64 19.23
CA GLY A 214 9.46 1.08 20.34
C GLY A 214 8.49 2.08 20.97
N ARG A 215 8.86 3.36 21.08
CA ARG A 215 7.95 4.41 21.57
C ARG A 215 6.79 4.65 20.60
N GLU A 216 7.10 4.65 19.32
CA GLU A 216 6.09 4.82 18.27
C GLU A 216 5.11 3.63 18.19
N LEU A 217 5.58 2.40 18.38
CA LEU A 217 4.71 1.21 18.46
C LEU A 217 3.74 1.27 19.64
N VAL A 218 4.20 1.74 20.79
CA VAL A 218 3.34 1.97 21.96
C VAL A 218 2.29 3.05 21.67
N ALA A 219 2.68 4.13 20.98
CA ALA A 219 1.74 5.18 20.57
C ALA A 219 0.71 4.68 19.56
N ALA A 220 1.14 3.88 18.57
CA ALA A 220 0.23 3.25 17.60
C ALA A 220 -0.81 2.36 18.31
N ARG A 221 -0.39 1.47 19.22
CA ARG A 221 -1.31 0.63 20.00
C ARG A 221 -2.30 1.45 20.81
N ARG A 222 -1.83 2.53 21.44
CA ARG A 222 -2.70 3.42 22.22
C ARG A 222 -3.74 4.11 21.33
N ALA A 223 -3.36 4.53 20.13
CA ALA A 223 -4.26 5.18 19.19
C ALA A 223 -5.30 4.22 18.61
N TYR A 224 -4.93 2.97 18.31
CA TYR A 224 -5.92 1.94 17.93
C TYR A 224 -6.91 1.64 19.04
N GLY A 225 -6.45 1.56 20.30
CA GLY A 225 -7.28 1.27 21.47
C GLY A 225 -8.10 -0.01 21.32
N ASP A 226 -9.33 0.00 21.84
CA ASP A 226 -10.26 -1.15 21.78
C ASP A 226 -10.79 -1.44 20.35
N ARG A 227 -10.52 -0.58 19.38
CA ARG A 227 -10.94 -0.75 17.98
C ARG A 227 -9.90 -1.45 17.10
N MET A 228 -8.79 -1.85 17.68
CA MET A 228 -7.72 -2.56 16.99
C MET A 228 -8.25 -3.87 16.40
N SER A 229 -8.23 -4.00 15.08
CA SER A 229 -8.60 -5.24 14.41
C SER A 229 -7.49 -6.28 14.49
N GLY A 230 -7.80 -7.55 14.21
CA GLY A 230 -6.77 -8.60 14.12
C GLY A 230 -5.73 -8.30 13.03
N MET A 231 -6.10 -7.60 11.97
CA MET A 231 -5.18 -7.15 10.93
C MET A 231 -4.22 -6.08 11.46
N ASP A 232 -4.72 -5.06 12.18
CA ASP A 232 -3.89 -4.01 12.77
C ASP A 232 -2.93 -4.59 13.81
N GLU A 233 -3.40 -5.52 14.63
CA GLU A 233 -2.56 -6.25 15.58
C GLU A 233 -1.44 -7.01 14.86
N GLY A 234 -1.76 -7.70 13.75
CA GLY A 234 -0.78 -8.38 12.93
C GLY A 234 0.30 -7.43 12.40
N PHE A 235 -0.07 -6.26 11.91
CA PHE A 235 0.88 -5.25 11.44
C PHE A 235 1.80 -4.74 12.54
N VAL A 236 1.25 -4.44 13.72
CA VAL A 236 2.07 -4.02 14.87
C VAL A 236 3.00 -5.15 15.32
N ARG A 237 2.55 -6.41 15.34
CA ARG A 237 3.38 -7.57 15.68
C ARG A 237 4.57 -7.75 14.74
N VAL A 238 4.40 -7.51 13.45
CA VAL A 238 5.52 -7.55 12.50
C VAL A 238 6.63 -6.56 12.92
N GLU A 239 6.27 -5.33 13.24
CA GLU A 239 7.25 -4.30 13.62
C GLU A 239 7.85 -4.57 15.01
N GLU A 240 7.06 -5.09 15.95
CA GLU A 240 7.59 -5.54 17.27
C GLU A 240 8.59 -6.69 17.09
N ALA A 241 8.32 -7.65 16.19
CA ALA A 241 9.23 -8.74 15.86
C ALA A 241 10.54 -8.21 15.23
N ARG A 242 10.45 -7.25 14.30
CA ARG A 242 11.62 -6.58 13.70
C ARG A 242 12.46 -5.88 14.77
N ARG A 243 11.81 -5.19 15.69
CA ARG A 243 12.47 -4.51 16.81
C ARG A 243 13.18 -5.51 17.73
N SER A 244 12.51 -6.58 18.15
CA SER A 244 13.07 -7.65 18.99
C SER A 244 14.34 -8.24 18.38
N LEU A 245 14.30 -8.52 17.05
CA LEU A 245 15.44 -9.01 16.32
C LEU A 245 16.62 -8.01 16.31
N GLN A 246 16.36 -6.71 16.16
CA GLN A 246 17.42 -5.68 16.24
C GLN A 246 18.01 -5.55 17.63
N GLN A 247 17.26 -5.84 18.66
CA GLN A 247 17.71 -5.83 20.06
C GLN A 247 18.46 -7.11 20.46
N GLY A 248 18.66 -8.06 19.52
CA GLY A 248 19.40 -9.29 19.75
C GLY A 248 18.60 -10.37 20.50
N ASP A 249 17.27 -10.32 20.40
CA ASP A 249 16.34 -11.33 20.88
C ASP A 249 15.68 -12.08 19.71
N PRO A 250 16.38 -13.02 19.05
CA PRO A 250 15.83 -13.77 17.92
C PRO A 250 14.72 -14.75 18.32
N GLU A 251 14.71 -15.24 19.58
CA GLU A 251 13.66 -16.13 20.04
C GLU A 251 12.34 -15.39 20.23
N GLY A 252 12.35 -14.25 20.91
CA GLY A 252 11.18 -13.36 21.03
C GLY A 252 10.70 -12.83 19.69
N ALA A 253 11.62 -12.49 18.78
CA ALA A 253 11.27 -12.10 17.42
C ALA A 253 10.55 -13.23 16.64
N ALA A 254 10.99 -14.48 16.80
CA ALA A 254 10.34 -15.63 16.16
C ALA A 254 8.92 -15.87 16.71
N ASP A 255 8.71 -15.66 18.00
CA ASP A 255 7.40 -15.80 18.63
C ASP A 255 6.43 -14.74 18.11
N LEU A 256 6.82 -13.48 18.14
CA LEU A 256 6.03 -12.36 17.60
C LEU A 256 5.74 -12.51 16.10
N ALA A 257 6.72 -12.95 15.30
CA ALA A 257 6.53 -13.20 13.88
C ALA A 257 5.52 -14.34 13.62
N ARG A 258 5.50 -15.40 14.45
CA ARG A 258 4.49 -16.47 14.35
C ARG A 258 3.09 -15.97 14.71
N GLU A 259 2.95 -15.15 15.74
CA GLU A 259 1.68 -14.49 16.07
C GLU A 259 1.19 -13.61 14.91
N ALA A 260 2.07 -12.82 14.29
CA ALA A 260 1.71 -12.04 13.11
C ALA A 260 1.26 -12.92 11.93
N ILE A 261 1.96 -14.03 11.65
CA ILE A 261 1.59 -14.98 10.61
C ILE A 261 0.22 -15.61 10.88
N GLU A 262 -0.10 -15.96 12.12
CA GLU A 262 -1.41 -16.48 12.51
C GLU A 262 -2.53 -15.47 12.27
N LEU A 263 -2.33 -14.23 12.66
CA LEU A 263 -3.30 -13.13 12.49
C LEU A 263 -3.51 -12.76 11.02
N LEU A 264 -2.45 -12.76 10.21
CA LEU A 264 -2.47 -12.30 8.82
C LEU A 264 -2.70 -13.42 7.79
N GLY A 265 -2.47 -14.68 8.16
CA GLY A 265 -2.39 -15.79 7.22
C GLY A 265 -3.65 -16.07 6.40
N ASN A 266 -4.83 -15.69 6.91
CA ASN A 266 -6.12 -15.83 6.24
C ASN A 266 -6.58 -14.53 5.54
N LEU A 267 -5.74 -13.48 5.55
CA LEU A 267 -6.05 -12.18 4.99
C LEU A 267 -5.31 -12.00 3.65
N SER A 268 -5.88 -11.17 2.77
CA SER A 268 -5.25 -10.83 1.50
C SER A 268 -4.21 -9.72 1.68
N VAL A 269 -3.19 -9.97 2.50
CA VAL A 269 -2.10 -9.03 2.81
C VAL A 269 -0.72 -9.68 2.62
N PRO A 270 -0.40 -10.14 1.38
CA PRO A 270 0.80 -10.93 1.13
C PRO A 270 2.11 -10.18 1.45
N GLY A 271 2.14 -8.86 1.32
CA GLY A 271 3.31 -8.05 1.66
C GLY A 271 3.69 -8.14 3.14
N GLN A 272 2.75 -7.87 4.04
CA GLN A 272 2.98 -7.95 5.48
C GLN A 272 3.23 -9.39 5.94
N LEU A 273 2.57 -10.35 5.30
CA LEU A 273 2.84 -11.77 5.55
C LEU A 273 4.27 -12.13 5.14
N GLY A 274 4.75 -11.62 4.00
CA GLY A 274 6.12 -11.79 3.54
C GLY A 274 7.15 -11.20 4.52
N GLU A 275 6.90 -10.00 5.05
CA GLU A 275 7.74 -9.40 6.09
C GLU A 275 7.76 -10.26 7.38
N SER A 276 6.62 -10.78 7.80
CA SER A 276 6.53 -11.68 8.95
C SER A 276 7.43 -12.92 8.77
N TYR A 277 7.36 -13.55 7.59
CA TYR A 277 8.22 -14.69 7.25
C TYR A 277 9.69 -14.30 7.12
N LEU A 278 10.01 -13.09 6.66
CA LEU A 278 11.38 -12.61 6.59
C LEU A 278 12.01 -12.46 7.98
N VAL A 279 11.26 -11.88 8.93
CA VAL A 279 11.71 -11.80 10.33
C VAL A 279 11.90 -13.19 10.92
N LEU A 280 10.93 -14.09 10.72
CA LEU A 280 11.00 -15.47 11.17
C LEU A 280 12.22 -16.21 10.60
N ALA A 281 12.52 -16.00 9.30
CA ALA A 281 13.69 -16.61 8.64
C ALA A 281 15.00 -16.13 9.27
N ARG A 282 15.13 -14.81 9.50
CA ARG A 282 16.30 -14.24 10.15
C ARG A 282 16.46 -14.74 11.58
N SER A 283 15.37 -14.84 12.33
CA SER A 283 15.38 -15.39 13.69
C SER A 283 15.86 -16.84 13.71
N TYR A 284 15.43 -17.66 12.77
CA TYR A 284 15.91 -19.05 12.65
C TYR A 284 17.37 -19.13 12.20
N ASP A 285 17.85 -18.23 11.33
CA ASP A 285 19.27 -18.16 10.95
C ASP A 285 20.16 -17.80 12.17
N GLU A 286 19.75 -16.81 12.96
CA GLU A 286 20.48 -16.37 14.16
C GLU A 286 20.50 -17.45 15.25
N THR A 287 19.43 -18.24 15.39
CA THR A 287 19.36 -19.39 16.34
C THR A 287 19.94 -20.69 15.77
N GLY A 288 20.50 -20.69 14.55
CA GLY A 288 21.17 -21.85 13.95
C GLY A 288 20.22 -22.89 13.36
N SER A 289 18.93 -22.60 13.21
CA SER A 289 17.93 -23.52 12.65
C SER A 289 17.88 -23.44 11.11
N ALA A 290 18.94 -23.83 10.43
CA ALA A 290 19.17 -23.60 9.00
C ALA A 290 18.02 -24.08 8.09
N ASP A 291 17.49 -25.30 8.28
CA ASP A 291 16.41 -25.83 7.44
C ASP A 291 15.11 -25.02 7.59
N ARG A 292 14.83 -24.50 8.80
CA ARG A 292 13.67 -23.65 9.06
C ARG A 292 13.86 -22.28 8.46
N ALA A 293 15.08 -21.72 8.58
CA ALA A 293 15.45 -20.44 8.01
C ALA A 293 15.26 -20.44 6.48
N GLU A 294 15.78 -21.46 5.78
CA GLU A 294 15.66 -21.55 4.32
C GLU A 294 14.21 -21.60 3.86
N LYS A 295 13.39 -22.43 4.50
CA LYS A 295 11.95 -22.51 4.19
C LYS A 295 11.24 -21.18 4.41
N ALA A 296 11.54 -20.50 5.50
CA ALA A 296 10.94 -19.21 5.82
C ALA A 296 11.38 -18.12 4.84
N TYR A 297 12.66 -18.07 4.41
CA TYR A 297 13.13 -17.17 3.34
C TYR A 297 12.40 -17.41 2.03
N ALA A 298 12.26 -18.67 1.60
CA ALA A 298 11.54 -19.00 0.37
C ALA A 298 10.08 -18.56 0.43
N THR A 299 9.41 -18.79 1.58
CA THR A 299 8.02 -18.36 1.78
C THR A 299 7.88 -16.86 1.80
N ALA A 300 8.83 -16.12 2.43
CA ALA A 300 8.85 -14.67 2.44
C ALA A 300 8.95 -14.09 1.02
N ILE A 301 9.89 -14.59 0.23
CA ILE A 301 10.10 -14.17 -1.16
C ILE A 301 8.87 -14.47 -2.02
N ASP A 302 8.28 -15.66 -1.90
CA ASP A 302 7.07 -16.03 -2.63
C ASP A 302 5.88 -15.11 -2.27
N ALA A 303 5.68 -14.82 -0.99
CA ALA A 303 4.63 -13.91 -0.55
C ALA A 303 4.84 -12.47 -1.08
N LEU A 304 6.06 -11.94 -0.99
CA LEU A 304 6.39 -10.58 -1.47
C LEU A 304 6.25 -10.43 -3.00
N LYS A 305 6.48 -11.51 -3.77
CA LYS A 305 6.27 -11.52 -5.22
C LYS A 305 4.80 -11.44 -5.66
N ARG A 306 3.87 -11.79 -4.79
CA ARG A 306 2.44 -11.83 -5.12
C ARG A 306 1.77 -10.47 -5.14
N GLN A 307 2.44 -9.44 -4.67
CA GLN A 307 1.88 -8.09 -4.57
C GLN A 307 2.85 -7.07 -5.18
N ASN A 308 2.32 -6.17 -6.01
CA ASN A 308 3.08 -5.03 -6.52
C ASN A 308 3.43 -4.04 -5.38
N GLY A 309 4.43 -3.20 -5.61
CA GLY A 309 4.79 -2.14 -4.67
C GLY A 309 5.68 -2.56 -3.50
N TRP A 310 6.09 -3.83 -3.46
CA TRP A 310 6.97 -4.37 -2.40
C TRP A 310 8.40 -4.65 -2.89
N HIS A 311 8.85 -3.89 -3.90
CA HIS A 311 10.18 -4.08 -4.51
C HIS A 311 11.32 -3.92 -3.51
N CYS A 312 11.22 -2.96 -2.60
CA CYS A 312 12.24 -2.71 -1.58
C CYS A 312 12.33 -3.86 -0.57
N GLU A 313 11.19 -4.34 -0.08
CA GLU A 313 11.09 -5.45 0.85
C GLU A 313 11.53 -6.75 0.20
N LEU A 314 11.12 -6.99 -1.04
CA LEU A 314 11.57 -8.14 -1.83
C LEU A 314 13.08 -8.10 -2.06
N GLY A 315 13.64 -6.94 -2.42
CA GLY A 315 15.09 -6.75 -2.54
C GLY A 315 15.81 -6.98 -1.19
N ARG A 316 15.21 -6.54 -0.08
CA ARG A 316 15.72 -6.81 1.27
C ARG A 316 15.67 -8.31 1.60
N ALA A 317 14.59 -9.00 1.26
CA ALA A 317 14.46 -10.44 1.47
C ALA A 317 15.53 -11.21 0.69
N TYR A 318 15.76 -10.88 -0.58
CA TYR A 318 16.82 -11.49 -1.37
C TYR A 318 18.22 -11.21 -0.81
N ARG A 319 18.50 -10.01 -0.32
CA ARG A 319 19.81 -9.68 0.31
C ARG A 319 20.04 -10.54 1.57
N TRP A 320 19.04 -10.72 2.40
CA TRP A 320 19.16 -11.56 3.60
C TRP A 320 19.28 -13.04 3.23
N TYR A 321 18.50 -13.53 2.27
CA TYR A 321 18.61 -14.89 1.78
C TYR A 321 19.99 -15.16 1.16
N GLY A 322 20.53 -14.25 0.37
CA GLY A 322 21.87 -14.33 -0.18
C GLY A 322 22.96 -14.40 0.91
N LYS A 323 22.82 -13.61 2.00
CA LYS A 323 23.73 -13.70 3.16
C LYS A 323 23.66 -15.07 3.83
N PHE A 324 22.47 -15.60 4.04
CA PHE A 324 22.23 -16.93 4.58
C PHE A 324 22.89 -18.01 3.72
N LEU A 325 22.64 -18.01 2.40
CA LEU A 325 23.21 -18.97 1.45
C LEU A 325 24.74 -18.92 1.44
N ARG A 326 25.32 -17.71 1.46
CA ARG A 326 26.77 -17.51 1.54
C ARG A 326 27.34 -18.10 2.82
N LYS A 327 26.71 -17.90 3.97
CA LYS A 327 27.08 -18.51 5.26
C LYS A 327 27.03 -20.04 5.22
N ALA A 328 26.08 -20.59 4.45
CA ALA A 328 25.96 -22.03 4.20
C ALA A 328 26.92 -22.60 3.14
N GLY A 329 27.82 -21.79 2.58
CA GLY A 329 28.79 -22.20 1.56
C GLY A 329 28.19 -22.34 0.14
N ARG A 330 26.95 -21.95 -0.08
CA ARG A 330 26.21 -22.05 -1.37
C ARG A 330 26.43 -20.78 -2.20
N THR A 331 27.66 -20.60 -2.71
CA THR A 331 28.12 -19.35 -3.32
C THR A 331 27.36 -18.98 -4.58
N GLU A 332 27.08 -19.93 -5.48
CA GLU A 332 26.31 -19.66 -6.72
C GLU A 332 24.89 -19.16 -6.41
N ALA A 333 24.15 -19.89 -5.59
CA ALA A 333 22.80 -19.49 -5.20
C ALA A 333 22.79 -18.15 -4.44
N ALA A 334 23.83 -17.86 -3.66
CA ALA A 334 23.98 -16.56 -3.01
C ALA A 334 24.17 -15.42 -4.01
N MET A 335 24.95 -15.63 -5.08
CA MET A 335 25.14 -14.64 -6.16
C MET A 335 23.84 -14.37 -6.89
N GLU A 336 23.08 -15.42 -7.27
CA GLU A 336 21.76 -15.27 -7.89
C GLU A 336 20.81 -14.44 -7.01
N ALA A 337 20.79 -14.70 -5.70
CA ALA A 337 19.96 -13.92 -4.78
C ALA A 337 20.39 -12.45 -4.69
N PHE A 338 21.69 -12.14 -4.73
CA PHE A 338 22.18 -10.76 -4.75
C PHE A 338 21.90 -10.06 -6.08
N GLU A 339 21.96 -10.75 -7.22
CA GLU A 339 21.56 -10.22 -8.52
C GLU A 339 20.09 -9.85 -8.53
N GLN A 340 19.20 -10.74 -8.07
CA GLN A 340 17.77 -10.44 -7.91
C GLN A 340 17.52 -9.23 -7.00
N ALA A 341 18.29 -9.08 -5.93
CA ALA A 341 18.19 -7.91 -5.07
C ALA A 341 18.67 -6.61 -5.74
N ALA A 342 19.65 -6.71 -6.64
CA ALA A 342 20.18 -5.56 -7.38
C ALA A 342 19.21 -5.08 -8.47
N ASP A 343 18.55 -6.01 -9.16
CA ASP A 343 17.52 -5.71 -10.18
C ASP A 343 16.30 -4.97 -9.62
N LEU A 344 16.03 -5.15 -8.32
CA LEU A 344 14.94 -4.50 -7.61
C LEU A 344 15.34 -3.17 -6.95
N ALA A 345 16.61 -2.78 -7.06
CA ALA A 345 17.07 -1.53 -6.47
C ALA A 345 16.61 -0.32 -7.32
N PRO A 346 16.14 0.78 -6.68
CA PRO A 346 15.82 2.00 -7.40
C PRO A 346 16.99 2.48 -8.26
N SER A 347 16.70 2.96 -9.47
CA SER A 347 17.72 3.47 -10.36
C SER A 347 18.43 4.70 -9.75
N ASN A 348 19.73 4.90 -10.09
CA ASN A 348 20.48 6.06 -9.57
C ASN A 348 19.91 7.42 -10.06
N HIS A 349 19.06 7.43 -11.09
CA HIS A 349 18.37 8.65 -11.53
C HIS A 349 17.34 9.13 -10.49
N ASP A 350 16.70 8.22 -9.78
CA ASP A 350 15.69 8.54 -8.77
C ASP A 350 16.27 9.18 -7.49
N ARG A 351 17.59 9.14 -7.32
CA ARG A 351 18.28 9.71 -6.14
C ARG A 351 18.68 11.19 -6.31
N ALA A 352 18.69 11.70 -7.54
CA ALA A 352 19.29 13.00 -7.85
C ALA A 352 18.30 14.18 -7.76
N ASP A 353 17.01 13.96 -7.92
CA ASP A 353 16.01 15.05 -8.03
C ASP A 353 15.37 15.48 -6.69
N GLY A 354 15.79 14.91 -5.57
CA GLY A 354 15.29 15.25 -4.22
C GLY A 354 15.97 16.45 -3.52
N GLY A 355 16.81 17.22 -4.22
CA GLY A 355 17.62 18.28 -3.62
C GLY A 355 17.67 19.56 -4.45
N ALA A 356 16.57 20.34 -4.45
CA ALA A 356 16.61 21.76 -4.78
C ALA A 356 15.50 22.51 -4.00
#